data_8440e0d2d665a53479a952743403b517
#
_entry.id   8440e0d2d665a53479a952743403b517
#
_cell.length_a   1.000
_cell.length_b   1.000
_cell.length_c   1.000
_cell.angle_alpha   90.00
_cell.angle_beta   90.00
_cell.angle_gamma   90.00
#
_symmetry.space_group_name_H-M   'P 1'
#
loop_
_entity.id
_entity.type
_entity.pdbx_description
1 polymer ?
#
loop_
_entity_poly.entity_id
_entity_poly.type
_entity_poly.pdbx_seq_one_letter_code
_entity_poly.pdbx_strand_id
1 'polypeptide(L)'
;MERKDLLEANAEIFSVQGKALNDNADKSVKVLVVGNPANTNALIAQRNAPDLDPRSFTAMTRLDHNRAMAQLAQKTNSPVSTIEGICIWGNHSATQYPDLHGATVSGKNAMDLVDMGWYTDEFIPTVQQRGAAIIDARGASSAASAANAAIDHMRDWAHGNSATVSMGVYSDGSYGIEEGLIYSFPVNCSGGDWSIQQGIDLNDFSVEKMRATEKELVEERDAVAHLLP
;
A
#
# COMPACT_ATOMS: atom_id res chain seq x y z
N MET A 1 20.30 0.74 -14.11
CA MET A 1 20.33 0.02 -12.82
C MET A 1 19.19 -0.96 -12.89
N GLU A 2 19.48 -2.24 -12.81
CA GLU A 2 18.45 -3.27 -12.82
C GLU A 2 17.65 -3.22 -11.51
N ARG A 3 16.40 -3.74 -11.50
CA ARG A 3 15.54 -3.74 -10.31
C ARG A 3 16.23 -4.37 -9.09
N LYS A 4 17.03 -5.41 -9.33
CA LYS A 4 17.81 -6.10 -8.29
C LYS A 4 18.89 -5.21 -7.67
N ASP A 5 19.63 -4.46 -8.50
CA ASP A 5 20.69 -3.54 -8.01
C ASP A 5 20.09 -2.40 -7.17
N LEU A 6 18.92 -1.90 -7.57
CA LEU A 6 18.20 -0.87 -6.82
C LEU A 6 17.67 -1.42 -5.49
N LEU A 7 17.21 -2.65 -5.48
CA LEU A 7 16.75 -3.33 -4.28
C LEU A 7 17.90 -3.50 -3.27
N GLU A 8 19.07 -3.98 -3.70
CA GLU A 8 20.24 -4.15 -2.82
C GLU A 8 20.74 -2.81 -2.27
N ALA A 9 20.90 -1.80 -3.13
CA ALA A 9 21.39 -0.47 -2.70
C ALA A 9 20.44 0.20 -1.68
N ASN A 10 19.13 0.09 -1.87
CA ASN A 10 18.16 0.62 -0.92
C ASN A 10 18.10 -0.22 0.37
N ALA A 11 18.24 -1.54 0.26
CA ALA A 11 18.18 -2.44 1.40
C ALA A 11 19.24 -2.12 2.47
N GLU A 12 20.47 -1.79 2.07
CA GLU A 12 21.52 -1.34 3.00
C GLU A 12 21.11 -0.06 3.73
N ILE A 13 20.56 0.92 3.01
CA ILE A 13 20.10 2.19 3.59
C ILE A 13 19.03 1.94 4.65
N PHE A 14 18.01 1.13 4.34
CA PHE A 14 16.90 0.86 5.25
C PHE A 14 17.30 -0.05 6.42
N SER A 15 18.30 -0.94 6.25
CA SER A 15 18.90 -1.68 7.36
C SER A 15 19.56 -0.73 8.37
N VAL A 16 20.36 0.22 7.90
CA VAL A 16 21.01 1.22 8.77
C VAL A 16 19.97 2.12 9.45
N GLN A 17 18.96 2.57 8.72
CA GLN A 17 17.88 3.39 9.28
C GLN A 17 17.06 2.62 10.31
N GLY A 18 16.77 1.33 10.07
CA GLY A 18 16.09 0.47 11.04
C GLY A 18 16.85 0.36 12.35
N LYS A 19 18.16 0.10 12.29
CA LYS A 19 19.03 0.07 13.47
C LYS A 19 19.05 1.41 14.21
N ALA A 20 19.17 2.50 13.48
CA ALA A 20 19.18 3.84 14.08
C ALA A 20 17.85 4.16 14.79
N LEU A 21 16.71 3.75 14.21
CA LEU A 21 15.40 3.88 14.85
C LEU A 21 15.31 3.00 16.09
N ASN A 22 15.77 1.75 16.04
CA ASN A 22 15.81 0.85 17.17
C ASN A 22 16.55 1.45 18.39
N ASP A 23 17.71 2.05 18.12
CA ASP A 23 18.63 2.53 19.16
C ASP A 23 18.23 3.88 19.74
N ASN A 24 17.47 4.71 18.98
CA ASN A 24 17.27 6.11 19.35
C ASN A 24 15.81 6.57 19.36
N ALA A 25 14.88 5.85 18.72
CA ALA A 25 13.50 6.28 18.65
C ALA A 25 12.70 5.93 19.91
N ASP A 26 11.69 6.74 20.21
CA ASP A 26 10.67 6.38 21.21
C ASP A 26 9.88 5.15 20.75
N LYS A 27 9.42 4.32 21.69
CA LYS A 27 8.65 3.10 21.38
C LYS A 27 7.28 3.38 20.72
N SER A 28 6.81 4.61 20.80
CA SER A 28 5.58 5.07 20.13
C SER A 28 5.81 5.63 18.72
N VAL A 29 7.04 5.54 18.18
CA VAL A 29 7.37 6.06 16.86
C VAL A 29 6.47 5.47 15.77
N LYS A 30 6.09 6.29 14.82
CA LYS A 30 5.37 5.90 13.61
C LYS A 30 6.26 6.11 12.40
N VAL A 31 6.52 5.03 11.66
CA VAL A 31 7.45 5.04 10.52
C VAL A 31 6.65 4.78 9.23
N LEU A 32 6.68 5.75 8.32
CA LEU A 32 6.11 5.61 6.98
C LEU A 32 7.24 5.54 5.96
N VAL A 33 7.35 4.41 5.27
CA VAL A 33 8.31 4.22 4.19
C VAL A 33 7.66 4.57 2.86
N VAL A 34 8.32 5.47 2.12
CA VAL A 34 7.87 6.00 0.81
C VAL A 34 8.82 5.61 -0.32
N GLY A 35 10.10 5.38 0.00
CA GLY A 35 11.13 5.00 -0.97
C GLY A 35 10.92 3.59 -1.52
N ASN A 36 10.99 3.44 -2.85
CA ASN A 36 10.77 2.16 -3.54
C ASN A 36 12.00 1.23 -3.48
N PRO A 37 11.74 -0.09 -3.39
CA PRO A 37 10.45 -0.78 -3.23
C PRO A 37 9.91 -0.62 -1.80
N ALA A 38 8.79 0.10 -1.67
CA ALA A 38 8.34 0.63 -0.38
C ALA A 38 8.03 -0.47 0.65
N ASN A 39 7.31 -1.53 0.24
CA ASN A 39 6.94 -2.61 1.15
C ASN A 39 8.17 -3.37 1.65
N THR A 40 9.08 -3.73 0.76
CA THR A 40 10.30 -4.47 1.10
C THR A 40 11.27 -3.61 1.93
N ASN A 41 11.39 -2.33 1.62
CA ASN A 41 12.18 -1.40 2.42
C ASN A 41 11.61 -1.23 3.84
N ALA A 42 10.27 -1.19 3.98
CA ALA A 42 9.63 -1.17 5.29
C ALA A 42 9.87 -2.45 6.09
N LEU A 43 9.84 -3.61 5.42
CA LEU A 43 10.19 -4.90 6.03
C LEU A 43 11.65 -4.92 6.53
N ILE A 44 12.60 -4.44 5.71
CA ILE A 44 14.01 -4.39 6.08
C ILE A 44 14.20 -3.48 7.30
N ALA A 45 13.63 -2.28 7.28
CA ALA A 45 13.72 -1.36 8.42
C ALA A 45 13.12 -1.98 9.70
N GLN A 46 11.96 -2.61 9.60
CA GLN A 46 11.28 -3.28 10.70
C GLN A 46 12.11 -4.42 11.28
N ARG A 47 12.67 -5.31 10.44
CA ARG A 47 13.49 -6.44 10.88
C ARG A 47 14.78 -6.01 11.55
N ASN A 48 15.32 -4.85 11.17
CA ASN A 48 16.52 -4.25 11.79
C ASN A 48 16.19 -3.37 13.01
N ALA A 49 14.94 -3.37 13.48
CA ALA A 49 14.48 -2.67 14.68
C ALA A 49 13.73 -3.63 15.63
N PRO A 50 14.38 -4.69 16.16
CA PRO A 50 13.72 -5.77 16.90
C PRO A 50 13.07 -5.32 18.23
N ASP A 51 13.47 -4.20 18.79
CA ASP A 51 12.92 -3.65 20.04
C ASP A 51 11.71 -2.73 19.82
N LEU A 52 11.36 -2.43 18.55
CA LEU A 52 10.17 -1.67 18.18
C LEU A 52 9.03 -2.62 17.78
N ASP A 53 7.80 -2.19 18.02
CA ASP A 53 6.62 -2.93 17.55
C ASP A 53 6.64 -3.00 16.01
N PRO A 54 6.53 -4.21 15.39
CA PRO A 54 6.39 -4.35 13.93
C PRO A 54 5.29 -3.46 13.34
N ARG A 55 4.24 -3.20 14.10
CA ARG A 55 3.11 -2.33 13.72
C ARG A 55 3.49 -0.86 13.58
N SER A 56 4.65 -0.46 14.10
CA SER A 56 5.18 0.89 13.95
C SER A 56 5.68 1.19 12.52
N PHE A 57 5.85 0.18 11.67
CA PHE A 57 6.38 0.32 10.32
C PHE A 57 5.29 0.12 9.28
N THR A 58 5.12 1.11 8.40
CA THR A 58 4.15 1.07 7.32
C THR A 58 4.78 1.49 5.99
N ALA A 59 4.21 1.01 4.88
CA ALA A 59 4.57 1.42 3.51
C ALA A 59 3.43 2.22 2.88
N MET A 60 3.77 3.22 2.06
CA MET A 60 2.79 4.13 1.48
C MET A 60 2.12 3.53 0.23
N THR A 61 0.87 3.10 0.37
CA THR A 61 -0.05 2.78 -0.74
C THR A 61 -1.21 3.80 -0.84
N ARG A 62 -1.18 4.84 0.00
CA ARG A 62 -2.19 5.90 0.00
C ARG A 62 -2.23 6.69 -1.31
N LEU A 63 -1.09 6.85 -1.98
CA LEU A 63 -1.05 7.51 -3.28
C LEU A 63 -1.84 6.72 -4.34
N ASP A 64 -1.70 5.40 -4.35
CA ASP A 64 -2.42 4.51 -5.25
C ASP A 64 -3.92 4.49 -4.92
N HIS A 65 -4.26 4.48 -3.63
CA HIS A 65 -5.62 4.62 -3.15
C HIS A 65 -6.28 5.93 -3.65
N ASN A 66 -5.61 7.07 -3.48
CA ASN A 66 -6.11 8.36 -3.95
C ASN A 66 -6.26 8.40 -5.49
N ARG A 67 -5.37 7.75 -6.22
CA ARG A 67 -5.45 7.60 -7.68
C ARG A 67 -6.63 6.73 -8.10
N ALA A 68 -6.86 5.61 -7.44
CA ALA A 68 -8.00 4.73 -7.68
C ALA A 68 -9.32 5.47 -7.44
N MET A 69 -9.44 6.20 -6.33
CA MET A 69 -10.60 7.05 -6.06
C MET A 69 -10.84 8.09 -7.18
N ALA A 70 -9.78 8.76 -7.64
CA ALA A 70 -9.89 9.76 -8.70
C ALA A 70 -10.33 9.15 -10.04
N GLN A 71 -9.85 7.96 -10.41
CA GLN A 71 -10.27 7.25 -11.62
C GLN A 71 -11.74 6.85 -11.56
N LEU A 72 -12.19 6.27 -10.44
CA LEU A 72 -13.60 5.91 -10.26
C LEU A 72 -14.51 7.14 -10.26
N ALA A 73 -14.10 8.22 -9.59
CA ALA A 73 -14.83 9.50 -9.58
C ALA A 73 -15.02 10.04 -11.00
N GLN A 74 -13.97 10.02 -11.81
CA GLN A 74 -14.01 10.45 -13.21
C GLN A 74 -14.94 9.56 -14.05
N LYS A 75 -14.86 8.23 -13.92
CA LYS A 75 -15.69 7.27 -14.67
C LYS A 75 -17.18 7.45 -14.36
N THR A 76 -17.50 7.65 -13.07
CA THR A 76 -18.90 7.75 -12.61
C THR A 76 -19.43 9.19 -12.61
N ASN A 77 -18.59 10.16 -12.98
CA ASN A 77 -18.91 11.60 -12.90
C ASN A 77 -19.43 12.00 -11.50
N SER A 78 -18.77 11.49 -10.46
CA SER A 78 -19.17 11.68 -9.06
C SER A 78 -18.05 12.39 -8.28
N PRO A 79 -18.38 13.14 -7.21
CA PRO A 79 -17.35 13.70 -6.31
C PRO A 79 -16.55 12.59 -5.63
N VAL A 80 -15.23 12.76 -5.51
CA VAL A 80 -14.34 11.83 -4.79
C VAL A 80 -14.82 11.58 -3.35
N SER A 81 -15.39 12.59 -2.69
CA SER A 81 -15.91 12.50 -1.32
C SER A 81 -17.12 11.56 -1.15
N THR A 82 -17.71 11.08 -2.24
CA THR A 82 -18.82 10.11 -2.20
C THR A 82 -18.38 8.67 -2.45
N ILE A 83 -17.07 8.45 -2.60
CA ILE A 83 -16.49 7.13 -2.87
C ILE A 83 -15.96 6.57 -1.56
N GLU A 84 -16.35 5.36 -1.24
CA GLU A 84 -15.93 4.64 -0.04
C GLU A 84 -15.56 3.19 -0.38
N GLY A 85 -14.75 2.54 0.47
CA GLY A 85 -14.49 1.11 0.39
C GLY A 85 -13.56 0.65 -0.73
N ILE A 86 -12.87 1.57 -1.45
CA ILE A 86 -11.78 1.17 -2.35
C ILE A 86 -10.63 0.58 -1.53
N CYS A 87 -10.04 -0.49 -2.03
CA CYS A 87 -8.85 -1.08 -1.44
C CYS A 87 -7.72 -1.22 -2.45
N ILE A 88 -6.50 -0.97 -2.01
CA ILE A 88 -5.28 -1.34 -2.71
C ILE A 88 -4.67 -2.52 -1.96
N TRP A 89 -4.66 -3.69 -2.59
CA TRP A 89 -4.05 -4.89 -2.03
C TRP A 89 -2.63 -5.07 -2.53
N GLY A 90 -1.73 -5.52 -1.64
CA GLY A 90 -0.42 -6.05 -2.01
C GLY A 90 0.74 -5.09 -2.00
N ASN A 91 1.62 -5.26 -2.97
CA ASN A 91 2.86 -4.51 -3.13
C ASN A 91 2.62 -3.16 -3.83
N HIS A 92 3.33 -2.11 -3.40
CA HIS A 92 3.37 -0.84 -4.15
C HIS A 92 4.19 -1.00 -5.44
N SER A 93 3.66 -1.73 -6.40
CA SER A 93 4.30 -2.11 -7.67
C SER A 93 3.27 -2.23 -8.80
N ALA A 94 3.71 -2.71 -9.96
CA ALA A 94 2.81 -3.02 -11.08
C ALA A 94 1.89 -4.24 -10.81
N THR A 95 2.11 -4.99 -9.73
CA THR A 95 1.23 -6.10 -9.33
C THR A 95 0.16 -5.68 -8.31
N GLN A 96 0.19 -4.46 -7.78
CA GLN A 96 -0.83 -3.97 -6.86
C GLN A 96 -2.23 -4.21 -7.42
N TYR A 97 -3.16 -4.56 -6.55
CA TYR A 97 -4.52 -4.81 -6.97
C TYR A 97 -5.48 -3.75 -6.40
N PRO A 98 -5.91 -2.77 -7.23
CA PRO A 98 -6.96 -1.83 -6.86
C PRO A 98 -8.33 -2.51 -6.99
N ASP A 99 -8.97 -2.77 -5.86
CA ASP A 99 -10.22 -3.51 -5.76
C ASP A 99 -11.42 -2.57 -5.61
N LEU A 100 -12.43 -2.78 -6.47
CA LEU A 100 -13.71 -2.06 -6.49
C LEU A 100 -14.89 -2.91 -5.99
N HIS A 101 -14.73 -4.21 -5.73
CA HIS A 101 -15.86 -5.09 -5.42
C HIS A 101 -16.57 -4.69 -4.12
N GLY A 102 -15.82 -4.19 -3.13
CA GLY A 102 -16.39 -3.64 -1.89
C GLY A 102 -16.63 -2.13 -1.92
N ALA A 103 -16.32 -1.46 -3.04
CA ALA A 103 -16.42 -0.01 -3.13
C ALA A 103 -17.85 0.46 -3.42
N THR A 104 -18.17 1.66 -2.93
CA THR A 104 -19.44 2.34 -3.23
C THR A 104 -19.20 3.76 -3.74
N VAL A 105 -20.15 4.24 -4.53
CA VAL A 105 -20.23 5.63 -5.02
C VAL A 105 -21.61 6.15 -4.63
N SER A 106 -21.66 7.13 -3.74
CA SER A 106 -22.94 7.65 -3.19
C SER A 106 -23.85 6.52 -2.66
N GLY A 107 -23.26 5.52 -1.99
CA GLY A 107 -23.95 4.38 -1.39
C GLY A 107 -24.39 3.28 -2.37
N LYS A 108 -24.08 3.39 -3.67
CA LYS A 108 -24.34 2.34 -4.68
C LYS A 108 -23.06 1.54 -4.91
N ASN A 109 -23.16 0.22 -5.09
CA ASN A 109 -22.00 -0.61 -5.40
C ASN A 109 -21.29 -0.10 -6.67
N ALA A 110 -19.99 0.06 -6.61
CA ALA A 110 -19.19 0.57 -7.72
C ALA A 110 -19.27 -0.34 -8.95
N MET A 111 -19.30 -1.66 -8.74
CA MET A 111 -19.37 -2.64 -9.83
C MET A 111 -20.71 -2.63 -10.58
N ASP A 112 -21.78 -2.05 -10.00
CA ASP A 112 -23.05 -1.81 -10.69
C ASP A 112 -23.00 -0.57 -11.60
N LEU A 113 -22.00 0.29 -11.42
CA LEU A 113 -21.85 1.57 -12.13
C LEU A 113 -20.79 1.53 -13.24
N VAL A 114 -19.98 0.48 -13.29
CA VAL A 114 -18.91 0.30 -14.26
C VAL A 114 -19.01 -1.09 -14.91
N ASP A 115 -18.53 -1.24 -16.14
CA ASP A 115 -18.45 -2.54 -16.77
C ASP A 115 -17.14 -3.26 -16.46
N MET A 116 -17.15 -4.60 -16.49
CA MET A 116 -15.99 -5.42 -16.19
C MET A 116 -14.82 -5.14 -17.16
N GLY A 117 -15.10 -4.86 -18.44
CA GLY A 117 -14.04 -4.53 -19.41
C GLY A 117 -13.30 -3.25 -19.01
N TRP A 118 -14.03 -2.20 -18.64
CA TRP A 118 -13.37 -1.00 -18.10
C TRP A 118 -12.58 -1.29 -16.83
N TYR A 119 -13.14 -2.08 -15.90
CA TYR A 119 -12.45 -2.41 -14.64
C TYR A 119 -11.14 -3.15 -14.88
N THR A 120 -11.14 -4.20 -15.72
CA THR A 120 -9.97 -5.05 -15.95
C THR A 120 -8.96 -4.45 -16.93
N ASP A 121 -9.44 -3.78 -17.98
CA ASP A 121 -8.59 -3.40 -19.11
C ASP A 121 -8.15 -1.93 -19.07
N GLU A 122 -8.84 -1.09 -18.28
CA GLU A 122 -8.53 0.32 -18.15
C GLU A 122 -8.18 0.72 -16.70
N PHE A 123 -9.09 0.48 -15.74
CA PHE A 123 -8.93 0.97 -14.36
C PHE A 123 -7.71 0.34 -13.67
N ILE A 124 -7.64 -0.98 -13.59
CA ILE A 124 -6.54 -1.68 -12.93
C ILE A 124 -5.20 -1.29 -13.54
N PRO A 125 -4.96 -1.40 -14.86
CA PRO A 125 -3.69 -1.01 -15.47
C PRO A 125 -3.36 0.48 -15.29
N THR A 126 -4.36 1.37 -15.35
CA THR A 126 -4.15 2.81 -15.17
C THR A 126 -3.64 3.12 -13.76
N VAL A 127 -4.21 2.51 -12.73
CA VAL A 127 -3.75 2.70 -11.34
C VAL A 127 -2.35 2.12 -11.16
N GLN A 128 -2.12 0.90 -11.63
CA GLN A 128 -0.83 0.19 -11.53
C GLN A 128 0.32 0.95 -12.21
N GLN A 129 0.07 1.54 -13.38
CA GLN A 129 1.10 2.17 -14.22
C GLN A 129 1.17 3.70 -14.04
N ARG A 130 0.35 4.29 -13.18
CA ARG A 130 0.27 5.75 -13.05
C ARG A 130 1.60 6.40 -12.69
N GLY A 131 2.42 5.73 -11.88
CA GLY A 131 3.75 6.21 -11.50
C GLY A 131 4.67 6.35 -12.71
N ALA A 132 4.76 5.32 -13.54
CA ALA A 132 5.55 5.33 -14.77
C ALA A 132 5.06 6.39 -15.76
N ALA A 133 3.75 6.50 -15.98
CA ALA A 133 3.16 7.50 -16.85
C ALA A 133 3.47 8.95 -16.42
N ILE A 134 3.57 9.21 -15.12
CA ILE A 134 3.97 10.53 -14.59
C ILE A 134 5.45 10.79 -14.86
N ILE A 135 6.32 9.80 -14.67
CA ILE A 135 7.76 9.92 -14.95
C ILE A 135 7.98 10.19 -16.43
N ASP A 136 7.30 9.48 -17.31
CA ASP A 136 7.38 9.69 -18.77
C ASP A 136 6.94 11.08 -19.18
N ALA A 137 5.87 11.60 -18.58
CA ALA A 137 5.32 12.91 -18.90
C ALA A 137 6.14 14.10 -18.32
N ARG A 138 6.80 13.93 -17.16
CA ARG A 138 7.47 15.00 -16.44
C ARG A 138 9.00 14.90 -16.42
N GLY A 139 9.57 13.73 -16.75
CA GLY A 139 10.98 13.44 -16.54
C GLY A 139 11.37 13.26 -15.06
N ALA A 140 10.39 13.22 -14.14
CA ALA A 140 10.60 13.06 -12.70
C ALA A 140 9.37 12.41 -12.05
N SER A 141 9.58 11.72 -10.91
CA SER A 141 8.49 11.15 -10.12
C SER A 141 7.53 12.21 -9.57
N SER A 142 6.33 11.79 -9.17
CA SER A 142 5.37 12.68 -8.52
C SER A 142 5.91 13.14 -7.16
N ALA A 143 5.96 14.45 -6.93
CA ALA A 143 6.41 15.03 -5.67
C ALA A 143 5.22 15.48 -4.79
N ALA A 144 4.43 16.44 -5.27
CA ALA A 144 3.35 17.05 -4.49
C ALA A 144 2.23 16.05 -4.14
N SER A 145 1.81 15.20 -5.08
CA SER A 145 0.79 14.19 -4.81
C SER A 145 1.29 13.08 -3.86
N ALA A 146 2.58 12.74 -3.92
CA ALA A 146 3.19 11.80 -2.98
C ALA A 146 3.28 12.41 -1.58
N ALA A 147 3.69 13.68 -1.47
CA ALA A 147 3.71 14.39 -0.19
C ALA A 147 2.32 14.49 0.43
N ASN A 148 1.30 14.85 -0.37
CA ASN A 148 -0.09 14.89 0.11
C ASN A 148 -0.57 13.52 0.60
N ALA A 149 -0.28 12.44 -0.14
CA ALA A 149 -0.65 11.09 0.26
C ALA A 149 0.07 10.65 1.55
N ALA A 150 1.34 11.02 1.75
CA ALA A 150 2.06 10.76 2.99
C ALA A 150 1.45 11.52 4.18
N ILE A 151 1.06 12.78 3.98
CA ILE A 151 0.36 13.57 5.01
C ILE A 151 -0.98 12.93 5.35
N ASP A 152 -1.78 12.53 4.35
CA ASP A 152 -3.06 11.86 4.56
C ASP A 152 -2.89 10.54 5.33
N HIS A 153 -1.90 9.73 4.95
CA HIS A 153 -1.59 8.47 5.63
C HIS A 153 -1.25 8.70 7.12
N MET A 154 -0.32 9.62 7.39
CA MET A 154 0.11 9.90 8.75
C MET A 154 -0.96 10.60 9.59
N ARG A 155 -1.75 11.49 8.99
CA ARG A 155 -2.89 12.13 9.67
C ARG A 155 -3.92 11.10 10.12
N ASP A 156 -4.32 10.20 9.21
CA ASP A 156 -5.32 9.18 9.51
C ASP A 156 -4.80 8.20 10.56
N TRP A 157 -3.54 7.79 10.48
CA TRP A 157 -2.93 6.93 11.50
C TRP A 157 -2.86 7.61 12.87
N ALA A 158 -2.41 8.88 12.93
CA ALA A 158 -2.20 9.59 14.20
C ALA A 158 -3.51 10.05 14.88
N HIS A 159 -4.50 10.46 14.09
CA HIS A 159 -5.71 11.08 14.59
C HIS A 159 -6.98 10.24 14.41
N GLY A 160 -6.90 9.17 13.62
CA GLY A 160 -8.05 8.37 13.24
C GLY A 160 -8.78 8.89 11.99
N ASN A 161 -9.54 7.99 11.38
CA ASN A 161 -10.41 8.28 10.24
C ASN A 161 -11.65 7.37 10.32
N SER A 162 -12.81 7.91 9.97
CA SER A 162 -14.05 7.11 9.89
C SER A 162 -14.09 6.20 8.65
N ALA A 163 -13.31 6.52 7.61
CA ALA A 163 -13.22 5.73 6.40
C ALA A 163 -12.11 4.68 6.50
N THR A 164 -12.34 3.51 5.89
CA THR A 164 -11.30 2.52 5.62
C THR A 164 -10.35 3.06 4.55
N VAL A 165 -9.05 2.92 4.78
CA VAL A 165 -8.00 3.40 3.88
C VAL A 165 -7.00 2.28 3.58
N SER A 166 -6.17 2.42 2.53
CA SER A 166 -5.15 1.42 2.21
C SER A 166 -3.80 1.82 2.80
N MET A 167 -3.16 0.88 3.50
CA MET A 167 -1.81 1.03 4.05
C MET A 167 -1.04 -0.28 3.88
N GLY A 168 0.24 -0.21 3.51
CA GLY A 168 1.16 -1.33 3.62
C GLY A 168 1.49 -1.55 5.10
N VAL A 169 1.02 -2.64 5.68
CA VAL A 169 1.17 -2.94 7.10
C VAL A 169 1.67 -4.36 7.33
N TYR A 170 2.18 -4.64 8.51
CA TYR A 170 2.59 -5.98 8.92
C TYR A 170 1.42 -6.96 8.82
N SER A 171 1.60 -8.02 8.05
CA SER A 171 0.60 -9.08 7.89
C SER A 171 0.54 -9.96 9.12
N ASP A 172 -0.66 -10.10 9.67
CA ASP A 172 -1.00 -11.01 10.77
C ASP A 172 -1.63 -12.33 10.30
N GLY A 173 -1.53 -12.63 9.00
CA GLY A 173 -2.18 -13.78 8.37
C GLY A 173 -3.60 -13.50 7.87
N SER A 174 -4.14 -12.31 8.06
CA SER A 174 -5.45 -11.92 7.55
C SER A 174 -5.57 -12.18 6.05
N TYR A 175 -6.76 -12.62 5.63
CA TYR A 175 -7.06 -13.02 4.24
C TYR A 175 -6.13 -14.12 3.68
N GLY A 176 -5.44 -14.85 4.56
CA GLY A 176 -4.50 -15.92 4.21
C GLY A 176 -3.21 -15.42 3.57
N ILE A 177 -2.88 -14.13 3.70
CA ILE A 177 -1.59 -13.56 3.28
C ILE A 177 -0.51 -13.98 4.29
N GLU A 178 0.66 -14.37 3.79
CA GLU A 178 1.77 -14.84 4.62
C GLU A 178 2.10 -13.85 5.74
N GLU A 179 2.15 -14.36 6.97
CA GLU A 179 2.46 -13.57 8.16
C GLU A 179 3.88 -13.01 8.08
N GLY A 180 4.05 -11.77 8.52
CA GLY A 180 5.35 -11.12 8.59
C GLY A 180 5.77 -10.37 7.32
N LEU A 181 5.00 -10.40 6.25
CA LEU A 181 5.17 -9.49 5.12
C LEU A 181 4.64 -8.09 5.46
N ILE A 182 5.19 -7.07 4.82
CA ILE A 182 4.54 -5.75 4.75
C ILE A 182 3.68 -5.74 3.48
N TYR A 183 2.38 -5.90 3.65
CA TYR A 183 1.39 -6.05 2.58
C TYR A 183 0.34 -4.94 2.69
N SER A 184 -0.12 -4.38 1.58
CA SER A 184 -1.18 -3.38 1.62
C SER A 184 -2.54 -4.03 1.86
N PHE A 185 -3.20 -3.58 2.91
CA PHE A 185 -4.53 -4.00 3.32
C PHE A 185 -5.48 -2.79 3.44
N PRO A 186 -6.80 -3.01 3.42
CA PRO A 186 -7.75 -2.06 3.94
C PRO A 186 -7.59 -1.99 5.46
N VAL A 187 -7.43 -0.79 6.01
CA VAL A 187 -7.25 -0.58 7.44
C VAL A 187 -8.20 0.48 7.99
N ASN A 188 -8.58 0.30 9.24
CA ASN A 188 -9.28 1.30 10.04
C ASN A 188 -8.28 1.94 10.99
N CYS A 189 -8.28 3.27 11.08
CA CYS A 189 -7.39 4.03 11.94
C CYS A 189 -8.18 4.64 13.09
N SER A 190 -7.77 4.37 14.35
CA SER A 190 -8.41 4.91 15.54
C SER A 190 -7.42 4.93 16.71
N GLY A 191 -7.52 5.95 17.56
CA GLY A 191 -6.73 6.04 18.78
C GLY A 191 -5.21 6.11 18.58
N GLY A 192 -4.76 6.53 17.41
CA GLY A 192 -3.34 6.58 17.07
C GLY A 192 -2.78 5.22 16.62
N ASP A 193 -3.64 4.25 16.33
CA ASP A 193 -3.30 2.92 15.85
C ASP A 193 -4.11 2.57 14.59
N TRP A 194 -3.78 1.43 13.96
CA TRP A 194 -4.49 0.86 12.82
C TRP A 194 -4.88 -0.59 13.08
N SER A 195 -5.93 -1.04 12.42
CA SER A 195 -6.32 -2.46 12.38
C SER A 195 -6.73 -2.86 10.98
N ILE A 196 -6.37 -4.06 10.55
CA ILE A 196 -6.82 -4.61 9.27
C ILE A 196 -8.32 -4.79 9.31
N GLN A 197 -9.03 -4.20 8.35
CA GLN A 197 -10.47 -4.41 8.17
C GLN A 197 -10.73 -5.88 7.88
N GLN A 198 -11.55 -6.51 8.70
CA GLN A 198 -11.95 -7.90 8.53
C GLN A 198 -13.30 -8.04 7.82
N GLY A 199 -13.60 -9.24 7.31
CA GLY A 199 -14.91 -9.60 6.80
C GLY A 199 -15.24 -9.04 5.40
N ILE A 200 -14.22 -8.67 4.61
CA ILE A 200 -14.43 -8.35 3.20
C ILE A 200 -14.59 -9.65 2.42
N ASP A 201 -15.71 -9.79 1.73
CA ASP A 201 -15.95 -10.91 0.83
C ASP A 201 -15.08 -10.79 -0.42
N LEU A 202 -14.28 -11.80 -0.68
CA LEU A 202 -13.36 -11.87 -1.82
C LEU A 202 -13.89 -12.89 -2.83
N ASN A 203 -14.01 -12.49 -4.08
CA ASN A 203 -14.27 -13.41 -5.19
C ASN A 203 -12.97 -14.03 -5.71
N ASP A 204 -13.09 -15.06 -6.56
CA ASP A 204 -11.92 -15.79 -7.10
C ASP A 204 -10.97 -14.87 -7.88
N PHE A 205 -11.48 -13.87 -8.60
CA PHE A 205 -10.67 -12.90 -9.32
C PHE A 205 -9.82 -12.05 -8.36
N SER A 206 -10.41 -11.55 -7.28
CA SER A 206 -9.70 -10.79 -6.26
C SER A 206 -8.62 -11.65 -5.58
N VAL A 207 -8.95 -12.89 -5.23
CA VAL A 207 -8.00 -13.83 -4.62
C VAL A 207 -6.82 -14.09 -5.55
N GLU A 208 -7.06 -14.33 -6.85
CA GLU A 208 -5.97 -14.53 -7.83
C GLU A 208 -5.03 -13.32 -7.88
N LYS A 209 -5.59 -12.10 -7.97
CA LYS A 209 -4.79 -10.86 -7.98
C LYS A 209 -3.99 -10.66 -6.69
N MET A 210 -4.62 -10.91 -5.54
CA MET A 210 -3.95 -10.83 -4.24
C MET A 210 -2.78 -11.81 -4.11
N ARG A 211 -2.94 -13.04 -4.61
CA ARG A 211 -1.87 -14.05 -4.62
C ARG A 211 -0.71 -13.66 -5.54
N ALA A 212 -1.01 -13.06 -6.69
CA ALA A 212 0.03 -12.61 -7.61
C ALA A 212 0.95 -11.55 -6.97
N THR A 213 0.38 -10.56 -6.29
CA THR A 213 1.15 -9.52 -5.63
C THR A 213 1.82 -9.99 -4.33
N GLU A 214 1.22 -10.93 -3.59
CA GLU A 214 1.85 -11.61 -2.45
C GLU A 214 3.12 -12.35 -2.88
N LYS A 215 3.02 -13.13 -3.97
CA LYS A 215 4.16 -13.86 -4.54
C LYS A 215 5.34 -12.92 -4.85
N GLU A 216 5.08 -11.75 -5.44
CA GLU A 216 6.12 -10.76 -5.70
C GLU A 216 6.81 -10.31 -4.41
N LEU A 217 6.05 -10.04 -3.33
CA LEU A 217 6.61 -9.65 -2.04
C LEU A 217 7.45 -10.77 -1.40
N VAL A 218 7.03 -12.01 -1.53
CA VAL A 218 7.81 -13.17 -1.07
C VAL A 218 9.14 -13.26 -1.84
N GLU A 219 9.10 -13.12 -3.16
CA GLU A 219 10.30 -13.11 -4.00
C GLU A 219 11.25 -11.94 -3.66
N GLU A 220 10.72 -10.74 -3.41
CA GLU A 220 11.50 -9.58 -2.98
C GLU A 220 12.13 -9.81 -1.60
N ARG A 221 11.37 -10.31 -0.61
CA ARG A 221 11.89 -10.66 0.71
C ARG A 221 13.01 -11.68 0.63
N ASP A 222 12.82 -12.74 -0.14
CA ASP A 222 13.80 -13.82 -0.27
C ASP A 222 15.09 -13.34 -0.95
N ALA A 223 14.99 -12.39 -1.87
CA ALA A 223 16.16 -11.77 -2.51
C ALA A 223 17.02 -10.95 -1.54
N VAL A 224 16.42 -10.39 -0.48
CA VAL A 224 17.11 -9.59 0.54
C VAL A 224 17.25 -10.32 1.88
N ALA A 225 17.02 -11.63 1.92
CA ALA A 225 17.04 -12.43 3.16
C ALA A 225 18.34 -12.27 3.99
N HIS A 226 19.47 -12.03 3.31
CA HIS A 226 20.77 -11.81 3.93
C HIS A 226 20.86 -10.48 4.73
N LEU A 227 19.92 -9.57 4.58
CA LEU A 227 19.82 -8.29 5.30
C LEU A 227 18.69 -8.30 6.36
N LEU A 228 17.98 -9.41 6.48
CA LEU A 228 16.92 -9.62 7.47
C LEU A 228 17.49 -10.47 8.63
N PRO A 229 17.86 -9.85 9.76
CA PRO A 229 18.36 -10.58 10.94
C PRO A 229 17.28 -11.43 11.60
#